data_91f33315bf4b8ada0eb8520b9181bb3f
#
_entry.id   91f33315bf4b8ada0eb8520b9181bb3f
#
_cell.length_a   1.000
_cell.length_b   1.000
_cell.length_c   1.000
_cell.angle_alpha   90.00
_cell.angle_beta   90.00
_cell.angle_gamma   90.00
#
_symmetry.space_group_name_H-M   'P 1'
#
loop_
_entity.id
_entity.type
_entity.pdbx_description
1 polymer ?
#
loop_
_entity_poly.entity_id
_entity_poly.type
_entity_poly.pdbx_seq_one_letter_code
_entity_poly.pdbx_strand_id
1 'polypeptide(L)'
;MAKQQNSGGAVKTVEALARPVVEGMGLRLWDVRFEKEGPDWFLRILIDRDEPLDTDTCEAVSRAIDPLLDEADPIEQSYYLEVGSPGLGRRLTRPEHYEALKGQKCAAHLIRPDEAGRRDIEGILQELDADGNATLVNGEETYTFPVKMAGYVKLCDDENLFD
;
A
#
# COMPACT_ATOMS: atom_id res chain seq x y z
N MET A 1 -6.43 -16.42 21.35
CA MET A 1 -7.78 -16.46 20.87
C MET A 1 -8.15 -15.21 20.15
N ALA A 2 -8.94 -14.42 20.79
CA ALA A 2 -9.46 -13.21 20.22
C ALA A 2 -8.36 -12.25 19.73
N LYS A 3 -7.18 -12.28 20.32
CA LYS A 3 -6.09 -11.36 19.99
C LYS A 3 -5.61 -11.45 18.55
N GLN A 4 -5.54 -12.67 18.01
CA GLN A 4 -5.10 -12.83 16.64
C GLN A 4 -6.14 -12.34 15.64
N GLN A 5 -7.40 -12.50 15.99
CA GLN A 5 -8.49 -11.99 15.18
C GLN A 5 -8.59 -10.48 15.26
N ASN A 6 -8.23 -9.93 16.43
CA ASN A 6 -8.31 -8.49 16.66
C ASN A 6 -7.32 -7.70 15.83
N SER A 7 -6.18 -8.30 15.46
CA SER A 7 -5.19 -7.62 14.66
C SER A 7 -5.77 -7.19 13.30
N GLY A 8 -6.43 -8.09 12.59
CA GLY A 8 -7.08 -7.77 11.33
C GLY A 8 -8.29 -6.87 11.51
N GLY A 9 -9.06 -7.10 12.56
CA GLY A 9 -10.21 -6.28 12.88
C GLY A 9 -9.81 -4.87 13.30
N ALA A 10 -8.71 -4.76 14.06
CA ALA A 10 -8.19 -3.48 14.47
C ALA A 10 -7.75 -2.65 13.27
N VAL A 11 -7.04 -3.26 12.31
CA VAL A 11 -6.61 -2.57 11.10
C VAL A 11 -7.82 -2.05 10.31
N LYS A 12 -8.85 -2.86 10.16
CA LYS A 12 -10.07 -2.44 9.46
C LYS A 12 -10.77 -1.29 10.17
N THR A 13 -10.81 -1.33 11.49
CA THR A 13 -11.41 -0.25 12.28
C THR A 13 -10.61 1.04 12.11
N VAL A 14 -9.29 0.95 12.21
CA VAL A 14 -8.42 2.12 12.02
C VAL A 14 -8.59 2.67 10.61
N GLU A 15 -8.65 1.81 9.61
CA GLU A 15 -8.83 2.22 8.22
C GLU A 15 -10.16 2.98 8.05
N ALA A 16 -11.23 2.49 8.64
CA ALA A 16 -12.53 3.14 8.58
C ALA A 16 -12.52 4.50 9.26
N LEU A 17 -11.77 4.65 10.34
CA LEU A 17 -11.63 5.94 11.04
C LEU A 17 -10.75 6.91 10.27
N ALA A 18 -9.66 6.41 9.69
CA ALA A 18 -8.65 7.24 9.05
C ALA A 18 -9.07 7.71 7.66
N ARG A 19 -9.78 6.88 6.91
CA ARG A 19 -10.11 7.18 5.51
C ARG A 19 -10.84 8.51 5.33
N PRO A 20 -11.93 8.81 6.07
CA PRO A 20 -12.59 10.10 5.88
C PRO A 20 -11.69 11.30 6.20
N VAL A 21 -10.82 11.15 7.20
CA VAL A 21 -9.90 12.22 7.58
C VAL A 21 -8.89 12.47 6.47
N VAL A 22 -8.27 11.39 5.99
CA VAL A 22 -7.25 11.46 4.94
C VAL A 22 -7.84 12.03 3.65
N GLU A 23 -8.98 11.50 3.23
CA GLU A 23 -9.64 11.97 2.00
C GLU A 23 -10.16 13.39 2.14
N GLY A 24 -10.64 13.76 3.32
CA GLY A 24 -11.07 15.11 3.60
C GLY A 24 -9.97 16.15 3.51
N MET A 25 -8.72 15.71 3.63
CA MET A 25 -7.53 16.57 3.49
C MET A 25 -6.96 16.55 2.06
N GLY A 26 -7.66 15.91 1.12
CA GLY A 26 -7.21 15.82 -0.27
C GLY A 26 -6.14 14.77 -0.51
N LEU A 27 -6.02 13.81 0.38
CA LEU A 27 -5.00 12.78 0.32
C LEU A 27 -5.62 11.41 0.04
N ARG A 28 -4.80 10.45 -0.37
CA ARG A 28 -5.23 9.06 -0.51
C ARG A 28 -4.74 8.26 0.70
N LEU A 29 -5.59 7.40 1.24
CA LEU A 29 -5.15 6.43 2.23
C LEU A 29 -4.58 5.23 1.46
N TRP A 30 -3.25 5.09 1.49
CA TRP A 30 -2.58 4.04 0.74
C TRP A 30 -2.70 2.69 1.43
N ASP A 31 -2.41 2.66 2.73
CA ASP A 31 -2.45 1.41 3.49
C ASP A 31 -2.48 1.71 4.99
N VAL A 32 -2.90 0.72 5.76
CA VAL A 32 -2.81 0.74 7.22
C VAL A 32 -2.17 -0.57 7.64
N ARG A 33 -1.12 -0.48 8.43
CA ARG A 33 -0.38 -1.64 8.92
C ARG A 33 -0.23 -1.57 10.43
N PHE A 34 -0.38 -2.71 11.08
CA PHE A 34 -0.11 -2.84 12.50
C PHE A 34 0.93 -3.93 12.66
N GLU A 35 2.15 -3.53 12.99
CA GLU A 35 3.32 -4.41 12.94
C GLU A 35 4.11 -4.32 14.22
N LYS A 36 4.67 -5.46 14.63
CA LYS A 36 5.55 -5.52 15.78
C LYS A 36 7.00 -5.55 15.30
N GLU A 37 7.82 -4.65 15.83
CA GLU A 37 9.23 -4.61 15.54
C GLU A 37 9.99 -4.61 16.87
N GLY A 38 10.75 -5.66 17.12
CA GLY A 38 11.36 -5.85 18.43
C GLY A 38 10.29 -5.94 19.51
N PRO A 39 10.41 -5.21 20.61
CA PRO A 39 9.42 -5.22 21.68
C PRO A 39 8.22 -4.29 21.42
N ASP A 40 8.27 -3.46 20.37
CA ASP A 40 7.30 -2.40 20.16
C ASP A 40 6.35 -2.68 19.02
N TRP A 41 5.13 -2.19 19.17
CA TRP A 41 4.11 -2.22 18.13
C TRP A 41 4.02 -0.87 17.46
N PHE A 42 3.80 -0.90 16.14
CA PHE A 42 3.65 0.31 15.32
C PHE A 42 2.37 0.24 14.51
N LEU A 43 1.57 1.27 14.65
CA LEU A 43 0.43 1.48 13.77
C LEU A 43 0.89 2.47 12.70
N ARG A 44 0.98 1.98 11.46
CA ARG A 44 1.46 2.78 10.34
C ARG A 44 0.32 3.11 9.41
N ILE A 45 0.11 4.38 9.21
CA ILE A 45 -0.89 4.89 8.28
C ILE A 45 -0.14 5.52 7.14
N LEU A 46 -0.24 4.88 5.97
CA LEU A 46 0.47 5.31 4.77
C LEU A 46 -0.46 6.14 3.91
N ILE A 47 -0.06 7.37 3.65
CA ILE A 47 -0.84 8.33 2.89
C ILE A 47 -0.09 8.74 1.64
N ASP A 48 -0.82 9.20 0.64
CA ASP A 48 -0.25 9.52 -0.65
C ASP A 48 -0.98 10.70 -1.28
N ARG A 49 -0.32 11.39 -2.19
CA ARG A 49 -0.90 12.42 -3.05
C ARG A 49 0.02 12.61 -4.25
N ASP A 50 -0.48 13.33 -5.26
CA ASP A 50 0.29 13.53 -6.48
C ASP A 50 1.52 14.39 -6.25
N GLU A 51 1.42 15.41 -5.38
CA GLU A 51 2.57 16.22 -5.00
C GLU A 51 3.37 15.50 -3.91
N PRO A 52 4.67 15.82 -3.76
CA PRO A 52 5.45 15.24 -2.67
C PRO A 52 4.84 15.52 -1.30
N LEU A 53 4.89 14.53 -0.43
CA LEU A 53 4.42 14.69 0.95
C LEU A 53 5.49 15.37 1.78
N ASP A 54 5.04 16.22 2.70
CA ASP A 54 5.94 16.88 3.64
C ASP A 54 5.61 16.43 5.08
N THR A 55 6.51 16.76 5.98
CA THR A 55 6.37 16.42 7.39
C THR A 55 5.15 17.08 8.01
N ASP A 56 4.86 18.31 7.62
CA ASP A 56 3.72 19.05 8.17
C ASP A 56 2.40 18.40 7.83
N THR A 57 2.28 17.90 6.60
CA THR A 57 1.07 17.18 6.18
C THR A 57 0.88 15.89 6.97
N CYS A 58 1.96 15.12 7.13
CA CYS A 58 1.90 13.88 7.90
C CYS A 58 1.55 14.16 9.37
N GLU A 59 2.10 15.21 9.93
CA GLU A 59 1.80 15.61 11.31
C GLU A 59 0.34 16.04 11.46
N ALA A 60 -0.19 16.80 10.49
CA ALA A 60 -1.59 17.21 10.51
C ALA A 60 -2.53 16.01 10.49
N VAL A 61 -2.24 15.00 9.66
CA VAL A 61 -3.02 13.77 9.61
C VAL A 61 -2.93 13.04 10.95
N SER A 62 -1.74 12.92 11.50
CA SER A 62 -1.51 12.25 12.78
C SER A 62 -2.34 12.91 13.90
N ARG A 63 -2.33 14.24 13.97
CA ARG A 63 -3.08 14.99 14.98
C ARG A 63 -4.58 14.84 14.82
N ALA A 64 -5.05 14.71 13.58
CA ALA A 64 -6.48 14.56 13.32
C ALA A 64 -6.97 13.17 13.67
N ILE A 65 -6.13 12.14 13.46
CA ILE A 65 -6.51 10.74 13.67
C ILE A 65 -6.36 10.35 15.15
N ASP A 66 -5.36 10.86 15.83
CA ASP A 66 -5.02 10.44 17.20
C ASP A 66 -6.22 10.49 18.17
N PRO A 67 -7.02 11.58 18.24
CA PRO A 67 -8.20 11.59 19.13
C PRO A 67 -9.23 10.55 18.74
N LEU A 68 -9.37 10.24 17.46
CA LEU A 68 -10.32 9.23 17.00
C LEU A 68 -9.89 7.84 17.46
N LEU A 69 -8.59 7.58 17.47
CA LEU A 69 -8.06 6.32 17.95
C LEU A 69 -8.23 6.20 19.47
N ASP A 70 -8.01 7.29 20.20
CA ASP A 70 -8.21 7.31 21.64
C ASP A 70 -9.66 7.00 22.01
N GLU A 71 -10.60 7.58 21.31
CA GLU A 71 -12.02 7.39 21.57
C GLU A 71 -12.48 5.99 21.21
N ALA A 72 -12.11 5.49 20.05
CA ALA A 72 -12.54 4.17 19.57
C ALA A 72 -11.78 3.03 20.23
N ASP A 73 -10.53 3.29 20.62
CA ASP A 73 -9.66 2.32 21.31
C ASP A 73 -9.65 0.94 20.64
N PRO A 74 -9.33 0.86 19.32
CA PRO A 74 -9.46 -0.41 18.59
C PRO A 74 -8.31 -1.38 18.82
N ILE A 75 -7.24 -0.95 19.46
CA ILE A 75 -6.02 -1.73 19.63
C ILE A 75 -5.73 -1.92 21.12
N GLU A 76 -5.57 -3.17 21.53
CA GLU A 76 -5.32 -3.49 22.95
C GLU A 76 -3.88 -3.19 23.37
N GLN A 77 -2.92 -3.39 22.48
CA GLN A 77 -1.52 -3.21 22.79
C GLN A 77 -1.16 -1.73 22.81
N SER A 78 -0.13 -1.38 23.58
CA SER A 78 0.48 -0.07 23.45
C SER A 78 1.22 -0.01 22.12
N TYR A 79 1.14 1.11 21.43
CA TYR A 79 1.73 1.24 20.10
C TYR A 79 2.16 2.67 19.84
N TYR A 80 3.04 2.80 18.86
CA TYR A 80 3.42 4.10 18.31
C TYR A 80 2.67 4.35 17.01
N LEU A 81 2.11 5.54 16.89
CA LEU A 81 1.42 5.95 15.66
C LEU A 81 2.43 6.62 14.72
N GLU A 82 2.54 6.09 13.53
CA GLU A 82 3.38 6.68 12.48
C GLU A 82 2.53 6.96 11.25
N VAL A 83 2.61 8.18 10.74
CA VAL A 83 1.95 8.58 9.50
C VAL A 83 3.03 8.98 8.52
N GLY A 84 2.99 8.40 7.33
CA GLY A 84 4.02 8.69 6.34
C GLY A 84 3.63 8.25 4.96
N SER A 85 4.57 8.44 4.03
CA SER A 85 4.43 8.01 2.65
C SER A 85 4.81 6.53 2.53
N PRO A 86 4.20 5.78 1.57
CA PRO A 86 4.67 4.43 1.28
C PRO A 86 6.08 4.37 0.70
N GLY A 87 6.64 5.52 0.27
CA GLY A 87 8.01 5.58 -0.23
C GLY A 87 8.14 5.18 -1.68
N LEU A 88 9.40 5.16 -2.15
CA LEU A 88 9.72 4.72 -3.51
C LEU A 88 9.67 3.20 -3.59
N GLY A 89 9.37 2.68 -4.79
CA GLY A 89 9.27 1.25 -4.99
C GLY A 89 8.12 0.63 -4.21
N ARG A 90 7.09 1.39 -3.94
CA ARG A 90 5.96 0.92 -3.15
C ARG A 90 5.31 -0.30 -3.77
N ARG A 91 4.83 -1.18 -2.92
CA ARG A 91 4.19 -2.41 -3.38
C ARG A 91 2.69 -2.24 -3.52
N LEU A 92 2.14 -2.89 -4.54
CA LEU A 92 0.71 -2.89 -4.78
C LEU A 92 0.12 -4.13 -4.09
N THR A 93 -0.60 -3.91 -3.01
CA THR A 93 -1.14 -5.01 -2.19
C THR A 93 -2.67 -5.01 -2.12
N ARG A 94 -3.32 -4.01 -2.70
CA ARG A 94 -4.78 -3.89 -2.71
C ARG A 94 -5.26 -3.51 -4.10
N PRO A 95 -6.50 -3.88 -4.46
CA PRO A 95 -7.03 -3.49 -5.78
C PRO A 95 -6.96 -1.99 -6.05
N GLU A 96 -7.21 -1.17 -5.04
CA GLU A 96 -7.15 0.29 -5.17
C GLU A 96 -5.76 0.81 -5.52
N HIS A 97 -4.71 0.06 -5.19
CA HIS A 97 -3.34 0.43 -5.57
C HIS A 97 -3.16 0.35 -7.08
N TYR A 98 -3.75 -0.67 -7.70
CA TYR A 98 -3.69 -0.84 -9.16
C TYR A 98 -4.43 0.28 -9.88
N GLU A 99 -5.56 0.71 -9.34
CA GLU A 99 -6.29 1.85 -9.89
C GLU A 99 -5.48 3.14 -9.77
N ALA A 100 -4.86 3.36 -8.62
CA ALA A 100 -4.08 4.57 -8.36
C ALA A 100 -2.85 4.68 -9.25
N LEU A 101 -2.20 3.56 -9.58
CA LEU A 101 -0.96 3.54 -10.33
C LEU A 101 -1.14 3.15 -11.80
N LYS A 102 -2.36 3.04 -12.26
CA LYS A 102 -2.66 2.75 -13.66
C LYS A 102 -1.99 3.80 -14.56
N GLY A 103 -1.31 3.32 -15.60
CA GLY A 103 -0.58 4.18 -16.52
C GLY A 103 0.87 4.43 -16.12
N GLN A 104 1.29 3.93 -14.96
CA GLN A 104 2.67 4.08 -14.52
C GLN A 104 3.45 2.78 -14.69
N LYS A 105 4.76 2.89 -14.75
CA LYS A 105 5.62 1.72 -14.91
C LYS A 105 5.68 0.93 -13.61
N CYS A 106 5.38 -0.34 -13.71
CA CYS A 106 5.40 -1.27 -12.57
C CYS A 106 6.19 -2.51 -12.94
N ALA A 107 6.62 -3.24 -11.92
CA ALA A 107 7.33 -4.51 -12.08
C ALA A 107 6.66 -5.57 -11.23
N ALA A 108 6.64 -6.79 -11.73
CA ALA A 108 6.14 -7.95 -11.00
C ALA A 108 7.21 -9.02 -10.92
N HIS A 109 7.34 -9.64 -9.75
CA HIS A 109 8.22 -10.78 -9.55
C HIS A 109 7.34 -12.01 -9.32
N LEU A 110 7.31 -12.90 -10.31
CA LEU A 110 6.44 -14.07 -10.26
C LEU A 110 6.99 -15.12 -9.32
N ILE A 111 6.10 -15.82 -8.60
CA ILE A 111 6.48 -16.91 -7.71
C ILE A 111 7.11 -18.03 -8.51
N ARG A 112 6.56 -18.30 -9.71
CA ARG A 112 7.09 -19.28 -10.65
C ARG A 112 7.32 -18.61 -11.99
N PRO A 113 8.35 -19.04 -12.75
CA PRO A 113 8.56 -18.49 -14.08
C PRO A 113 7.34 -18.72 -14.98
N ASP A 114 7.13 -17.82 -15.92
CA ASP A 114 6.08 -17.98 -16.92
C ASP A 114 6.51 -19.02 -17.98
N GLU A 115 5.69 -19.19 -19.00
CA GLU A 115 5.95 -20.17 -20.05
C GLU A 115 7.26 -19.91 -20.79
N ALA A 116 7.70 -18.65 -20.86
CA ALA A 116 8.96 -18.27 -21.49
C ALA A 116 10.14 -18.29 -20.51
N GLY A 117 9.92 -18.75 -19.28
CA GLY A 117 10.97 -18.82 -18.27
C GLY A 117 11.24 -17.50 -17.57
N ARG A 118 10.38 -16.53 -17.75
CA ARG A 118 10.55 -15.21 -17.12
C ARG A 118 9.91 -15.18 -15.75
N ARG A 119 10.63 -14.62 -14.80
CA ARG A 119 10.12 -14.43 -13.45
C ARG A 119 9.89 -12.96 -13.15
N ASP A 120 10.68 -12.08 -13.77
CA ASP A 120 10.57 -10.66 -13.59
C ASP A 120 10.00 -10.02 -14.86
N ILE A 121 8.90 -9.28 -14.68
CA ILE A 121 8.20 -8.62 -15.77
C ILE A 121 8.02 -7.17 -15.39
N GLU A 122 8.22 -6.27 -16.36
CA GLU A 122 7.92 -4.85 -16.12
C GLU A 122 7.25 -4.22 -17.33
N GLY A 123 6.52 -3.17 -17.09
CA GLY A 123 5.79 -2.46 -18.12
C GLY A 123 4.83 -1.46 -17.53
N ILE A 124 4.04 -0.83 -18.40
CA ILE A 124 3.05 0.16 -17.97
C ILE A 124 1.82 -0.59 -17.47
N LEU A 125 1.42 -0.28 -16.25
CA LEU A 125 0.28 -0.94 -15.62
C LEU A 125 -1.01 -0.54 -16.31
N GLN A 126 -1.78 -1.55 -16.67
CA GLN A 126 -3.12 -1.39 -17.21
C GLN A 126 -4.13 -1.63 -16.09
N GLU A 127 -5.28 -2.11 -16.41
CA GLU A 127 -6.31 -2.38 -15.41
C GLU A 127 -6.10 -3.70 -14.70
N LEU A 128 -6.54 -3.75 -13.45
CA LEU A 128 -6.73 -4.99 -12.73
C LEU A 128 -8.15 -5.44 -13.06
N ASP A 129 -8.31 -6.64 -13.61
CA ASP A 129 -9.64 -7.12 -13.97
C ASP A 129 -10.40 -7.67 -12.76
N ALA A 130 -11.66 -8.05 -12.97
CA ALA A 130 -12.54 -8.53 -11.91
C ALA A 130 -12.07 -9.87 -11.32
N ASP A 131 -11.27 -10.62 -12.08
CA ASP A 131 -10.76 -11.92 -11.65
C ASP A 131 -9.42 -11.84 -10.93
N GLY A 132 -8.89 -10.63 -10.76
CA GLY A 132 -7.62 -10.44 -10.07
C GLY A 132 -6.39 -10.60 -10.96
N ASN A 133 -6.53 -10.38 -12.26
CA ASN A 133 -5.42 -10.42 -13.20
C ASN A 133 -4.94 -9.00 -13.50
N ALA A 134 -3.63 -8.80 -13.41
CA ALA A 134 -3.00 -7.52 -13.75
C ALA A 134 -2.34 -7.64 -15.12
N THR A 135 -2.28 -6.52 -15.82
CA THR A 135 -1.65 -6.45 -17.15
C THR A 135 -0.58 -5.38 -17.15
N LEU A 136 0.59 -5.75 -17.63
CA LEU A 136 1.70 -4.82 -17.86
C LEU A 136 2.02 -4.83 -19.35
N VAL A 137 2.17 -3.63 -19.94
CA VAL A 137 2.48 -3.47 -21.37
C VAL A 137 3.87 -2.88 -21.50
N ASN A 138 4.73 -3.57 -22.22
CA ASN A 138 6.09 -3.14 -22.50
C ASN A 138 6.31 -3.16 -24.02
N GLY A 139 6.16 -2.00 -24.65
CA GLY A 139 6.23 -1.92 -26.10
C GLY A 139 5.11 -2.71 -26.75
N GLU A 140 5.49 -3.70 -27.57
CA GLU A 140 4.51 -4.55 -28.23
C GLU A 140 4.10 -5.77 -27.38
N GLU A 141 4.82 -6.00 -26.29
CA GLU A 141 4.54 -7.15 -25.44
C GLU A 141 3.52 -6.79 -24.37
N THR A 142 2.63 -7.74 -24.11
CA THR A 142 1.60 -7.60 -23.08
C THR A 142 1.67 -8.82 -22.17
N TYR A 143 1.79 -8.55 -20.87
CA TYR A 143 1.87 -9.59 -19.86
C TYR A 143 0.66 -9.50 -18.96
N THR A 144 -0.13 -10.57 -18.91
CA THR A 144 -1.27 -10.66 -18.00
C THR A 144 -1.05 -11.84 -17.06
N PHE A 145 -1.22 -11.59 -15.77
CA PHE A 145 -0.97 -12.60 -14.75
C PHE A 145 -1.89 -12.41 -13.56
N PRO A 146 -2.27 -13.52 -12.87
CA PRO A 146 -2.99 -13.38 -11.61
C PRO A 146 -2.08 -12.75 -10.55
N VAL A 147 -2.55 -11.72 -9.87
CA VAL A 147 -1.70 -11.03 -8.88
C VAL A 147 -1.28 -11.97 -7.74
N LYS A 148 -2.10 -12.98 -7.43
CA LYS A 148 -1.75 -13.97 -6.41
C LYS A 148 -0.55 -14.83 -6.79
N MET A 149 -0.19 -14.88 -8.08
CA MET A 149 0.96 -15.63 -8.57
C MET A 149 2.24 -14.80 -8.56
N ALA A 150 2.15 -13.54 -8.20
CA ALA A 150 3.31 -12.68 -8.04
C ALA A 150 3.72 -12.67 -6.58
N GLY A 151 5.03 -12.75 -6.33
CA GLY A 151 5.57 -12.55 -5.00
C GLY A 151 5.40 -11.10 -4.58
N TYR A 152 5.53 -10.19 -5.56
CA TYR A 152 5.20 -8.77 -5.37
C TYR A 152 4.96 -8.11 -6.72
N VAL A 153 4.23 -7.00 -6.67
CA VAL A 153 4.13 -6.04 -7.77
C VAL A 153 4.48 -4.69 -7.17
N LYS A 154 5.35 -3.95 -7.80
CA LYS A 154 5.82 -2.68 -7.26
C LYS A 154 5.87 -1.59 -8.33
N LEU A 155 5.80 -0.33 -7.87
CA LEU A 155 6.00 0.83 -8.72
C LEU A 155 7.49 0.98 -9.04
N CYS A 156 7.82 1.27 -10.29
CA CYS A 156 9.20 1.49 -10.73
C CYS A 156 9.51 2.99 -10.75
N ASP A 157 9.60 3.59 -9.57
CA ASP A 157 9.96 4.99 -9.42
C ASP A 157 11.30 5.17 -8.70
N ASP A 158 11.95 4.05 -8.37
CA ASP A 158 13.23 4.03 -7.66
C ASP A 158 14.42 3.73 -8.58
N GLU A 159 14.16 3.46 -9.86
CA GLU A 159 15.20 3.00 -10.79
C GLU A 159 16.27 4.04 -11.08
N ASN A 160 15.92 5.31 -11.03
CA ASN A 160 16.83 6.38 -11.40
C ASN A 160 17.54 7.02 -10.23
N LEU A 161 17.44 6.43 -9.05
CA LEU A 161 18.08 7.00 -7.86
C LEU A 161 19.60 7.01 -7.91
N PHE A 162 20.17 6.10 -8.67
CA PHE A 162 21.62 5.89 -8.73
C PHE A 162 22.22 6.16 -10.11
N ASP A 163 21.46 6.74 -10.98
CA ASP A 163 21.92 7.07 -12.36
C ASP A 163 22.77 8.33 -12.41
#